data_09797f5bc472c87dbc68a2f644eca66d
#
_entry.id   09797f5bc472c87dbc68a2f644eca66d
#
_cell.length_a   1.000
_cell.length_b   1.000
_cell.length_c   1.000
_cell.angle_alpha   90.00
_cell.angle_beta   90.00
_cell.angle_gamma   90.00
#
_symmetry.space_group_name_H-M   'P 1'
#
loop_
_entity.id
_entity.type
_entity.pdbx_description
1 polymer ?
#
loop_
_entity_poly.entity_id
_entity_poly.type
_entity_poly.pdbx_seq_one_letter_code
_entity_poly.pdbx_strand_id
1 'polypeptide(L)'
;MGDYAVGKTCIIRRYVSDSFSEDYKASIGVDITSQQLQFELHEVQLQIWDMSGQTDFRQVRTQFMSGTDCAILVFDLTRPSSLENISSWINEIYATTPNIPLVLVGNKADLINERKVDSEAVKRIVEEFRMFFYIETSAKSGSNVTPLFQDVAQKLMSDISPD
;
A
#
# COMPACT_ATOMS: atom_id res chain seq x y z
N MET A 1 -1.00 3.37 3.15
CA MET A 1 -2.04 4.44 3.30
C MET A 1 -3.34 3.96 2.64
N GLY A 2 -4.48 4.57 2.96
CA GLY A 2 -5.79 4.21 2.43
C GLY A 2 -6.85 4.15 3.51
N ASP A 3 -8.11 4.00 3.11
CA ASP A 3 -9.28 4.05 3.99
C ASP A 3 -9.27 2.99 5.09
N TYR A 4 -10.12 3.20 6.07
CA TYR A 4 -10.38 2.19 7.10
C TYR A 4 -10.91 0.88 6.47
N ALA A 5 -10.46 -0.25 6.99
CA ALA A 5 -10.88 -1.61 6.62
C ALA A 5 -10.62 -2.03 5.15
N VAL A 6 -9.73 -1.36 4.40
CA VAL A 6 -9.29 -1.83 3.07
C VAL A 6 -8.29 -2.99 3.14
N GLY A 7 -7.75 -3.30 4.32
CA GLY A 7 -6.88 -4.44 4.58
C GLY A 7 -5.38 -4.15 4.60
N LYS A 8 -4.95 -2.91 4.86
CA LYS A 8 -3.53 -2.52 4.98
C LYS A 8 -2.76 -3.42 5.95
N THR A 9 -3.18 -3.47 7.19
CA THR A 9 -2.61 -4.31 8.24
C THR A 9 -2.63 -5.80 7.87
N CYS A 10 -3.69 -6.26 7.22
CA CYS A 10 -3.80 -7.66 6.79
C CYS A 10 -2.77 -8.02 5.71
N ILE A 11 -2.50 -7.11 4.76
CA ILE A 11 -1.46 -7.28 3.75
C ILE A 11 -0.09 -7.40 4.43
N ILE A 12 0.23 -6.51 5.37
CA ILE A 12 1.51 -6.53 6.08
C ILE A 12 1.65 -7.81 6.92
N ARG A 13 0.61 -8.18 7.67
CA ARG A 13 0.63 -9.44 8.46
C ARG A 13 0.81 -10.66 7.57
N ARG A 14 0.11 -10.72 6.43
CA ARG A 14 0.29 -11.80 5.46
C ARG A 14 1.73 -11.86 4.96
N TYR A 15 2.33 -10.72 4.66
CA TYR A 15 3.71 -10.65 4.20
C TYR A 15 4.73 -11.10 5.25
N VAL A 16 4.56 -10.65 6.50
CA VAL A 16 5.53 -10.86 7.58
C VAL A 16 5.43 -12.24 8.23
N SER A 17 4.21 -12.73 8.45
CA SER A 17 3.95 -13.94 9.24
C SER A 17 3.13 -15.00 8.53
N ASP A 18 2.86 -14.81 7.25
CA ASP A 18 1.98 -15.66 6.43
C ASP A 18 0.64 -15.98 7.11
N SER A 19 0.11 -15.03 7.88
CA SER A 19 -1.10 -15.21 8.67
C SER A 19 -2.22 -14.26 8.24
N PHE A 20 -3.45 -14.73 8.35
CA PHE A 20 -4.66 -13.95 8.12
C PHE A 20 -5.67 -14.25 9.24
N SER A 21 -6.29 -13.21 9.79
CA SER A 21 -7.39 -13.34 10.74
C SER A 21 -8.55 -12.47 10.27
N GLU A 22 -9.75 -13.03 10.32
CA GLU A 22 -10.99 -12.28 10.08
C GLU A 22 -11.36 -11.40 11.28
N ASP A 23 -10.86 -11.75 12.48
CA ASP A 23 -11.03 -10.94 13.70
C ASP A 23 -10.13 -9.70 13.66
N TYR A 24 -10.53 -8.74 12.83
CA TYR A 24 -9.79 -7.50 12.65
C TYR A 24 -10.04 -6.53 13.80
N LYS A 25 -8.98 -6.22 14.56
CA LYS A 25 -8.98 -5.05 15.45
C LYS A 25 -8.47 -3.85 14.66
N ALA A 26 -9.19 -2.73 14.74
CA ALA A 26 -8.78 -1.49 14.09
C ALA A 26 -7.36 -1.10 14.50
N SER A 27 -6.52 -0.77 13.49
CA SER A 27 -5.19 -0.22 13.76
C SER A 27 -5.31 1.16 14.37
N ILE A 28 -4.57 1.40 15.45
CA ILE A 28 -4.54 2.68 16.17
C ILE A 28 -3.15 3.27 15.99
N GLY A 29 -3.08 4.43 15.33
CA GLY A 29 -1.81 5.12 15.14
C GLY A 29 -0.98 4.57 14.00
N VAL A 30 0.30 4.30 14.27
CA VAL A 30 1.31 3.81 13.32
C VAL A 30 2.02 2.61 13.93
N ASP A 31 2.16 1.54 13.16
CA ASP A 31 2.97 0.36 13.50
C ASP A 31 4.12 0.21 12.52
N ILE A 32 5.30 -0.20 13.00
CA ILE A 32 6.51 -0.29 12.19
C ILE A 32 7.00 -1.73 12.18
N THR A 33 7.17 -2.27 10.98
CA THR A 33 7.70 -3.61 10.77
C THR A 33 8.94 -3.55 9.87
N SER A 34 9.98 -4.31 10.22
CA SER A 34 11.20 -4.42 9.42
C SER A 34 11.28 -5.79 8.77
N GLN A 35 11.60 -5.84 7.47
CA GLN A 35 11.79 -7.06 6.71
C GLN A 35 13.05 -6.99 5.85
N GLN A 36 13.79 -8.07 5.82
CA GLN A 36 15.01 -8.22 5.01
C GLN A 36 14.67 -8.94 3.71
N LEU A 37 15.08 -8.36 2.59
CA LEU A 37 14.97 -8.95 1.26
C LEU A 37 16.36 -9.18 0.69
N GLN A 38 16.59 -10.38 0.17
CA GLN A 38 17.82 -10.72 -0.52
C GLN A 38 17.58 -10.65 -2.04
N PHE A 39 18.34 -9.81 -2.70
CA PHE A 39 18.51 -9.80 -4.15
C PHE A 39 19.87 -10.35 -4.52
N GLU A 40 20.09 -10.70 -5.78
CA GLU A 40 21.31 -11.40 -6.22
C GLU A 40 22.62 -10.75 -5.73
N LEU A 41 22.69 -9.40 -5.73
CA LEU A 41 23.89 -8.65 -5.38
C LEU A 41 23.70 -7.71 -4.17
N HIS A 42 22.48 -7.61 -3.65
CA HIS A 42 22.15 -6.63 -2.62
C HIS A 42 21.22 -7.22 -1.56
N GLU A 43 21.43 -6.78 -0.35
CA GLU A 43 20.52 -6.99 0.76
C GLU A 43 19.79 -5.68 1.04
N VAL A 44 18.45 -5.74 1.06
CA VAL A 44 17.60 -4.57 1.26
C VAL A 44 16.79 -4.76 2.54
N GLN A 45 16.85 -3.80 3.43
CA GLN A 45 16.00 -3.74 4.59
C GLN A 45 14.80 -2.83 4.33
N LEU A 46 13.61 -3.41 4.24
CA LEU A 46 12.36 -2.67 4.17
C LEU A 46 11.90 -2.28 5.58
N GLN A 47 11.62 -1.00 5.78
CA GLN A 47 10.86 -0.52 6.93
C GLN A 47 9.44 -0.18 6.47
N ILE A 48 8.47 -0.98 6.92
CA ILE A 48 7.08 -0.86 6.51
C ILE A 48 6.30 -0.20 7.64
N TRP A 49 5.65 0.92 7.31
CA TRP A 49 4.89 1.73 8.24
C TRP A 49 3.39 1.52 7.98
N ASP A 50 2.72 0.75 8.85
CA ASP A 50 1.27 0.56 8.80
C ASP A 50 0.57 1.74 9.45
N MET A 51 -0.07 2.56 8.64
CA MET A 51 -0.74 3.77 9.09
C MET A 51 -2.26 3.59 9.17
N SER A 52 -2.85 3.93 10.31
CA SER A 52 -4.30 3.90 10.48
C SER A 52 -5.03 4.73 9.41
N GLY A 53 -6.08 4.15 8.82
CA GLY A 53 -6.94 4.82 7.84
C GLY A 53 -8.03 5.71 8.46
N GLN A 54 -8.02 5.90 9.78
CA GLN A 54 -8.99 6.77 10.45
C GLN A 54 -8.56 8.23 10.37
N THR A 55 -9.52 9.13 10.19
CA THR A 55 -9.28 10.59 10.05
C THR A 55 -8.62 11.21 11.27
N ASP A 56 -8.96 10.72 12.46
CA ASP A 56 -8.45 11.24 13.74
C ASP A 56 -6.93 11.11 13.89
N PHE A 57 -6.30 10.21 13.13
CA PHE A 57 -4.84 9.98 13.16
C PHE A 57 -4.06 10.75 12.09
N ARG A 58 -4.67 11.72 11.40
CA ARG A 58 -4.00 12.47 10.34
C ARG A 58 -2.73 13.18 10.81
N GLN A 59 -2.78 13.86 11.95
CA GLN A 59 -1.61 14.54 12.50
C GLN A 59 -0.47 13.58 12.85
N VAL A 60 -0.82 12.41 13.38
CA VAL A 60 0.16 11.37 13.70
C VAL A 60 0.81 10.86 12.42
N ARG A 61 0.02 10.53 11.38
CA ARG A 61 0.56 10.08 10.08
C ARG A 61 1.55 11.07 9.49
N THR A 62 1.20 12.36 9.47
CA THR A 62 2.05 13.43 8.91
C THR A 62 3.44 13.47 9.53
N GLN A 63 3.55 13.20 10.84
CA GLN A 63 4.84 13.19 11.53
C GLN A 63 5.75 12.04 11.08
N PHE A 64 5.17 10.92 10.65
CA PHE A 64 5.92 9.73 10.25
C PHE A 64 6.14 9.59 8.73
N MET A 65 5.57 10.48 7.92
CA MET A 65 5.76 10.44 6.46
C MET A 65 7.12 11.00 6.00
N SER A 66 7.77 11.82 6.79
CA SER A 66 9.06 12.42 6.43
C SER A 66 10.14 11.36 6.28
N GLY A 67 10.87 11.38 5.16
CA GLY A 67 11.91 10.40 4.86
C GLY A 67 11.39 9.05 4.32
N THR A 68 10.12 8.99 3.90
CA THR A 68 9.56 7.82 3.23
C THR A 68 10.00 7.81 1.76
N ASP A 69 10.49 6.65 1.28
CA ASP A 69 10.98 6.48 -0.10
C ASP A 69 9.84 6.13 -1.09
N CYS A 70 8.74 5.55 -0.62
CA CYS A 70 7.60 5.15 -1.43
C CYS A 70 6.32 5.09 -0.59
N ALA A 71 5.19 5.42 -1.17
CA ALA A 71 3.89 5.22 -0.52
C ALA A 71 3.06 4.18 -1.25
N ILE A 72 2.58 3.18 -0.51
CA ILE A 72 1.63 2.17 -0.98
C ILE A 72 0.23 2.60 -0.58
N LEU A 73 -0.62 2.86 -1.59
CA LEU A 73 -2.01 3.25 -1.46
C LEU A 73 -2.91 2.04 -1.67
N VAL A 74 -3.72 1.70 -0.68
CA VAL A 74 -4.57 0.50 -0.70
C VAL A 74 -6.03 0.90 -0.76
N PHE A 75 -6.76 0.31 -1.70
CA PHE A 75 -8.22 0.37 -1.76
C PHE A 75 -8.83 -1.04 -1.78
N ASP A 76 -10.14 -1.13 -1.59
CA ASP A 76 -10.91 -2.36 -1.55
C ASP A 76 -11.68 -2.54 -2.86
N LEU A 77 -11.41 -3.61 -3.62
CA LEU A 77 -12.04 -3.93 -4.90
C LEU A 77 -13.56 -4.09 -4.81
N THR A 78 -14.10 -4.32 -3.60
CA THR A 78 -15.55 -4.43 -3.35
C THR A 78 -16.22 -3.11 -2.99
N ARG A 79 -15.41 -2.03 -2.76
CA ARG A 79 -15.88 -0.73 -2.25
C ARG A 79 -15.37 0.43 -3.09
N PRO A 80 -16.13 0.90 -4.11
CA PRO A 80 -15.72 1.98 -5.02
C PRO A 80 -15.32 3.27 -4.31
N SER A 81 -15.99 3.66 -3.23
CA SER A 81 -15.65 4.85 -2.46
C SER A 81 -14.20 4.85 -1.94
N SER A 82 -13.63 3.68 -1.68
CA SER A 82 -12.23 3.58 -1.24
C SER A 82 -11.23 3.90 -2.36
N LEU A 83 -11.58 3.68 -3.63
CA LEU A 83 -10.81 4.14 -4.79
C LEU A 83 -11.00 5.66 -5.00
N GLU A 84 -12.23 6.17 -4.89
CA GLU A 84 -12.53 7.60 -5.02
C GLU A 84 -11.72 8.44 -4.02
N ASN A 85 -11.50 7.92 -2.80
CA ASN A 85 -10.73 8.59 -1.75
C ASN A 85 -9.21 8.58 -1.98
N ILE A 86 -8.70 7.83 -2.96
CA ILE A 86 -7.24 7.74 -3.23
C ILE A 86 -6.64 9.12 -3.50
N SER A 87 -7.32 9.98 -4.24
CA SER A 87 -6.86 11.36 -4.51
C SER A 87 -6.63 12.17 -3.23
N SER A 88 -7.51 11.99 -2.23
CA SER A 88 -7.35 12.66 -0.93
C SER A 88 -6.13 12.14 -0.17
N TRP A 89 -5.87 10.83 -0.22
CA TRP A 89 -4.68 10.22 0.36
C TRP A 89 -3.40 10.70 -0.31
N ILE A 90 -3.38 10.83 -1.63
CA ILE A 90 -2.25 11.38 -2.39
C ILE A 90 -1.98 12.83 -1.98
N ASN A 91 -3.01 13.66 -1.86
CA ASN A 91 -2.87 15.03 -1.42
C ASN A 91 -2.28 15.12 0.01
N GLU A 92 -2.67 14.22 0.91
CA GLU A 92 -2.10 14.14 2.26
C GLU A 92 -0.60 13.78 2.21
N ILE A 93 -0.21 12.81 1.38
CA ILE A 93 1.18 12.40 1.18
C ILE A 93 2.00 13.56 0.60
N TYR A 94 1.56 14.13 -0.50
CA TYR A 94 2.32 15.18 -1.21
C TYR A 94 2.44 16.49 -0.43
N ALA A 95 1.54 16.73 0.53
CA ALA A 95 1.68 17.87 1.45
C ALA A 95 2.91 17.72 2.36
N THR A 96 3.40 16.50 2.60
CA THR A 96 4.53 16.23 3.50
C THR A 96 5.77 15.76 2.73
N THR A 97 5.57 14.90 1.75
CA THR A 97 6.62 14.28 0.92
C THR A 97 6.24 14.42 -0.56
N PRO A 98 6.48 15.58 -1.18
CA PRO A 98 6.16 15.80 -2.58
C PRO A 98 7.01 14.90 -3.48
N ASN A 99 6.38 14.39 -4.55
CA ASN A 99 7.04 13.62 -5.64
C ASN A 99 7.61 12.25 -5.26
N ILE A 100 7.24 11.67 -4.12
CA ILE A 100 7.62 10.28 -3.85
C ILE A 100 6.88 9.31 -4.78
N PRO A 101 7.49 8.18 -5.16
CA PRO A 101 6.82 7.12 -5.89
C PRO A 101 5.57 6.63 -5.17
N LEU A 102 4.49 6.44 -5.93
CA LEU A 102 3.22 5.95 -5.43
C LEU A 102 2.89 4.60 -6.07
N VAL A 103 2.55 3.61 -5.25
CA VAL A 103 2.05 2.30 -5.69
C VAL A 103 0.58 2.18 -5.34
N LEU A 104 -0.24 1.73 -6.29
CA LEU A 104 -1.66 1.51 -6.08
C LEU A 104 -1.95 0.01 -5.92
N VAL A 105 -2.69 -0.34 -4.87
CA VAL A 105 -3.04 -1.73 -4.54
C VAL A 105 -4.54 -1.88 -4.42
N GLY A 106 -5.13 -2.73 -5.28
CA GLY A 106 -6.51 -3.19 -5.14
C GLY A 106 -6.55 -4.47 -4.32
N ASN A 107 -6.98 -4.38 -3.06
CA ASN A 107 -7.03 -5.54 -2.18
C ASN A 107 -8.41 -6.24 -2.20
N LYS A 108 -8.46 -7.45 -1.64
CA LYS A 108 -9.61 -8.36 -1.60
C LYS A 108 -9.96 -8.94 -2.97
N ALA A 109 -8.94 -9.23 -3.79
CA ALA A 109 -9.11 -9.84 -5.11
C ALA A 109 -9.74 -11.25 -5.06
N ASP A 110 -9.73 -11.91 -3.91
CA ASP A 110 -10.42 -13.18 -3.66
C ASP A 110 -11.95 -13.05 -3.72
N LEU A 111 -12.51 -11.86 -3.47
CA LEU A 111 -13.95 -11.59 -3.47
C LEU A 111 -14.47 -11.28 -4.89
N ILE A 112 -14.23 -12.18 -5.83
CA ILE A 112 -14.49 -12.01 -7.27
C ILE A 112 -15.95 -11.61 -7.54
N ASN A 113 -16.91 -12.26 -6.88
CA ASN A 113 -18.33 -12.02 -7.07
C ASN A 113 -18.85 -10.73 -6.40
N GLU A 114 -18.05 -10.15 -5.52
CA GLU A 114 -18.38 -8.93 -4.80
C GLU A 114 -17.65 -7.70 -5.38
N ARG A 115 -16.83 -7.90 -6.40
CA ARG A 115 -16.09 -6.82 -7.06
C ARG A 115 -17.04 -5.79 -7.64
N LYS A 116 -16.84 -4.53 -7.26
CA LYS A 116 -17.65 -3.37 -7.68
C LYS A 116 -16.82 -2.27 -8.31
N VAL A 117 -15.50 -2.33 -8.15
CA VAL A 117 -14.60 -1.34 -8.72
C VAL A 117 -14.38 -1.64 -10.19
N ASP A 118 -14.61 -0.61 -11.02
CA ASP A 118 -14.40 -0.66 -12.46
C ASP A 118 -12.91 -0.52 -12.80
N SER A 119 -12.42 -1.36 -13.71
CA SER A 119 -11.04 -1.35 -14.16
C SER A 119 -10.63 -0.05 -14.86
N GLU A 120 -11.55 0.59 -15.58
CA GLU A 120 -11.29 1.88 -16.24
C GLU A 120 -11.14 3.02 -15.21
N ALA A 121 -11.86 2.95 -14.08
CA ALA A 121 -11.67 3.89 -12.98
C ALA A 121 -10.26 3.75 -12.36
N VAL A 122 -9.77 2.52 -12.20
CA VAL A 122 -8.41 2.26 -11.72
C VAL A 122 -7.37 2.81 -12.68
N LYS A 123 -7.50 2.54 -13.98
CA LYS A 123 -6.58 3.05 -15.02
C LYS A 123 -6.47 4.57 -14.99
N ARG A 124 -7.60 5.27 -14.87
CA ARG A 124 -7.60 6.73 -14.77
C ARG A 124 -6.76 7.24 -13.61
N ILE A 125 -6.89 6.64 -12.43
CA ILE A 125 -6.09 7.01 -11.24
C ILE A 125 -4.60 6.72 -11.48
N VAL A 126 -4.28 5.55 -12.06
CA VAL A 126 -2.89 5.16 -12.37
C VAL A 126 -2.24 6.17 -13.32
N GLU A 127 -2.94 6.58 -14.37
CA GLU A 127 -2.44 7.55 -15.37
C GLU A 127 -2.37 8.97 -14.81
N GLU A 128 -3.43 9.43 -14.14
CA GLU A 128 -3.54 10.78 -13.58
C GLU A 128 -2.40 11.10 -12.60
N PHE A 129 -2.12 10.16 -11.69
CA PHE A 129 -1.10 10.34 -10.66
C PHE A 129 0.26 9.70 -11.02
N ARG A 130 0.41 9.17 -12.24
CA ARG A 130 1.65 8.52 -12.72
C ARG A 130 2.16 7.50 -11.72
N MET A 131 1.26 6.57 -11.31
CA MET A 131 1.61 5.53 -10.35
C MET A 131 2.81 4.72 -10.81
N PHE A 132 3.69 4.39 -9.89
CA PHE A 132 4.86 3.55 -10.12
C PHE A 132 4.48 2.19 -10.70
N PHE A 133 3.44 1.57 -10.14
CA PHE A 133 2.68 0.46 -10.70
C PHE A 133 1.35 0.26 -9.96
N TYR A 134 0.50 -0.60 -10.53
CA TYR A 134 -0.73 -1.10 -9.92
C TYR A 134 -0.69 -2.62 -9.81
N ILE A 135 -1.17 -3.15 -8.68
CA ILE A 135 -1.26 -4.59 -8.44
C ILE A 135 -2.52 -4.93 -7.64
N GLU A 136 -3.16 -6.06 -7.98
CA GLU A 136 -4.28 -6.59 -7.19
C GLU A 136 -3.77 -7.66 -6.23
N THR A 137 -4.19 -7.58 -4.96
CA THR A 137 -3.77 -8.48 -3.90
C THR A 137 -4.95 -9.11 -3.19
N SER A 138 -4.71 -10.24 -2.56
CA SER A 138 -5.59 -10.78 -1.54
C SER A 138 -4.79 -11.12 -0.28
N ALA A 139 -4.98 -10.34 0.78
CA ALA A 139 -4.40 -10.67 2.07
C ALA A 139 -4.93 -12.01 2.62
N LYS A 140 -6.16 -12.40 2.25
CA LYS A 140 -6.78 -13.67 2.66
C LYS A 140 -6.09 -14.86 2.02
N SER A 141 -5.94 -14.89 0.70
CA SER A 141 -5.29 -16.00 -0.01
C SER A 141 -3.78 -15.90 -0.08
N GLY A 142 -3.19 -14.72 0.19
CA GLY A 142 -1.77 -14.44 -0.01
C GLY A 142 -1.41 -14.02 -1.44
N SER A 143 -2.37 -14.01 -2.37
CA SER A 143 -2.12 -13.69 -3.77
C SER A 143 -1.49 -12.32 -3.93
N ASN A 144 -0.36 -12.26 -4.65
CA ASN A 144 0.43 -11.06 -4.99
C ASN A 144 0.92 -10.23 -3.78
N VAL A 145 0.85 -10.76 -2.55
CA VAL A 145 1.33 -10.02 -1.37
C VAL A 145 2.84 -9.96 -1.33
N THR A 146 3.53 -11.10 -1.49
CA THR A 146 5.00 -11.11 -1.57
C THR A 146 5.54 -10.36 -2.79
N PRO A 147 5.01 -10.57 -4.02
CA PRO A 147 5.40 -9.78 -5.19
C PRO A 147 5.28 -8.28 -5.00
N LEU A 148 4.23 -7.78 -4.35
CA LEU A 148 4.05 -6.36 -4.07
C LEU A 148 5.30 -5.74 -3.42
N PHE A 149 5.78 -6.32 -2.32
CA PHE A 149 6.94 -5.77 -1.59
C PHE A 149 8.26 -5.98 -2.33
N GLN A 150 8.40 -7.10 -3.05
CA GLN A 150 9.57 -7.36 -3.90
C GLN A 150 9.68 -6.34 -5.05
N ASP A 151 8.57 -6.09 -5.75
CA ASP A 151 8.52 -5.14 -6.87
C ASP A 151 8.77 -3.70 -6.40
N VAL A 152 8.25 -3.31 -5.23
CA VAL A 152 8.56 -2.01 -4.62
C VAL A 152 10.06 -1.88 -4.37
N ALA A 153 10.66 -2.85 -3.68
CA ALA A 153 12.08 -2.82 -3.37
C ALA A 153 12.95 -2.79 -4.62
N GLN A 154 12.66 -3.65 -5.61
CA GLN A 154 13.40 -3.72 -6.86
C GLN A 154 13.35 -2.41 -7.65
N LYS A 155 12.17 -1.81 -7.73
CA LYS A 155 12.01 -0.53 -8.43
C LYS A 155 12.72 0.63 -7.73
N LEU A 156 12.66 0.70 -6.40
CA LEU A 156 13.40 1.72 -5.65
C LEU A 156 14.91 1.57 -5.81
N MET A 157 15.42 0.34 -5.83
CA MET A 157 16.86 0.10 -6.08
C MET A 157 17.28 0.56 -7.48
N SER A 158 16.46 0.33 -8.52
CA SER A 158 16.79 0.74 -9.89
C SER A 158 16.83 2.26 -10.05
N ASP A 159 16.06 3.01 -9.25
CA ASP A 159 16.07 4.48 -9.27
C ASP A 159 17.28 5.08 -8.51
N ILE A 160 17.86 4.32 -7.55
CA ILE A 160 19.04 4.75 -6.78
C ILE A 160 20.36 4.48 -7.54
N SER A 161 20.37 3.49 -8.44
CA SER A 161 21.53 3.13 -9.27
C SER A 161 21.22 3.38 -10.75
N PRO A 162 21.22 4.63 -11.23
CA PRO A 162 21.29 4.88 -12.66
C PRO A 162 22.69 4.47 -13.14
N ASP A 163 22.75 3.48 -14.05
CA ASP A 163 23.98 3.12 -14.80
C ASP A 163 24.60 4.33 -15.53
#